data_e9364ea78193a7fd281718bd91369f40
#
_entry.id   e9364ea78193a7fd281718bd91369f40
#
_cell.length_a   1.000
_cell.length_b   1.000
_cell.length_c   1.000
_cell.angle_alpha   90.00
_cell.angle_beta   90.00
_cell.angle_gamma   90.00
#
_symmetry.space_group_name_H-M   'P 1'
#
loop_
_entity.id
_entity.type
_entity.pdbx_description
1 polymer ?
#
loop_
_entity_poly.entity_id
_entity_poly.type
_entity_poly.pdbx_seq_one_letter_code
_entity_poly.pdbx_strand_id
1 'polypeptide(L)'
;MLIEIIKREHMLLLLMPVKRGGRSVVTVEIFVENYEKMKQRAIRKRLNIKEYVNDFLQGYLEKEEFLARVAPSLSVDSYQGNRITLKDVKKKILVDVFYVNGELQCETDQSNNCIHTKFIWMIPEISKIKTNGQKINE
;
A
#
# COMPACT_ATOMS: atom_id res chain seq x y z
N MET A 1 7.45 -17.87 32.87
CA MET A 1 6.71 -16.67 33.33
C MET A 1 7.60 -15.42 33.43
N LEU A 2 8.68 -15.44 34.19
CA LEU A 2 9.61 -14.30 34.30
C LEU A 2 10.30 -13.92 32.96
N ILE A 3 10.67 -14.88 32.15
CA ILE A 3 11.32 -14.67 30.83
C ILE A 3 10.35 -14.05 29.80
N GLU A 4 9.06 -14.36 29.86
CA GLU A 4 8.05 -13.74 28.99
C GLU A 4 7.72 -12.30 29.40
N ILE A 5 7.74 -12.00 30.68
CA ILE A 5 7.55 -10.63 31.19
C ILE A 5 8.72 -9.75 30.78
N ILE A 6 9.96 -10.24 30.92
CA ILE A 6 11.18 -9.53 30.49
C ILE A 6 11.18 -9.29 28.99
N LYS A 7 10.76 -10.26 28.16
CA LYS A 7 10.62 -10.08 26.72
C LYS A 7 9.55 -9.04 26.33
N ARG A 8 8.43 -9.02 27.04
CA ARG A 8 7.36 -8.00 26.81
C ARG A 8 7.81 -6.60 27.22
N GLU A 9 8.47 -6.46 28.35
CA GLU A 9 9.00 -5.15 28.79
C GLU A 9 10.10 -4.64 27.88
N HIS A 10 11.00 -5.52 27.41
CA HIS A 10 12.04 -5.16 26.45
C HIS A 10 11.47 -4.76 25.08
N MET A 11 10.41 -5.43 24.63
CA MET A 11 9.70 -5.10 23.38
C MET A 11 8.94 -3.77 23.48
N LEU A 12 8.37 -3.45 24.66
CA LEU A 12 7.73 -2.16 24.93
C LEU A 12 8.74 -1.01 24.99
N LEU A 13 9.93 -1.23 25.54
CA LEU A 13 11.03 -0.25 25.57
C LEU A 13 11.57 0.06 24.16
N LEU A 14 11.61 -0.90 23.25
CA LEU A 14 12.01 -0.70 21.85
C LEU A 14 10.99 0.12 21.03
N LEU A 15 9.73 0.16 21.48
CA LEU A 15 8.65 0.94 20.84
C LEU A 15 8.48 2.34 21.44
N MET A 16 9.24 2.71 22.50
CA MET A 16 9.16 4.04 23.05
C MET A 16 9.79 5.07 22.10
N PRO A 17 9.07 6.14 21.76
CA PRO A 17 9.59 7.19 20.90
C PRO A 17 10.76 7.92 21.58
N VAL A 18 11.85 8.09 20.85
CA VAL A 18 13.03 8.85 21.28
C VAL A 18 13.02 10.20 20.58
N LYS A 19 13.33 11.28 21.29
CA LYS A 19 13.44 12.61 20.66
C LYS A 19 14.77 12.75 19.92
N ARG A 20 14.72 13.08 18.64
CA ARG A 20 15.88 13.44 17.81
C ARG A 20 15.54 14.67 16.98
N GLY A 21 16.35 15.72 17.10
CA GLY A 21 16.11 16.97 16.36
C GLY A 21 14.73 17.58 16.60
N GLY A 22 14.21 17.53 17.85
CA GLY A 22 12.90 18.08 18.23
C GLY A 22 11.69 17.21 17.86
N ARG A 23 11.89 16.10 17.12
CA ARG A 23 10.82 15.16 16.74
C ARG A 23 10.93 13.86 17.53
N SER A 24 9.78 13.29 17.89
CA SER A 24 9.71 11.94 18.45
C SER A 24 9.89 10.91 17.32
N VAL A 25 10.81 9.97 17.49
CA VAL A 25 11.11 8.92 16.51
C VAL A 25 11.00 7.54 17.13
N VAL A 26 10.65 6.56 16.34
CA VAL A 26 10.64 5.14 16.69
C VAL A 26 11.58 4.38 15.75
N THR A 27 12.06 3.22 16.18
CA THR A 27 12.87 2.33 15.35
C THR A 27 12.00 1.19 14.84
N VAL A 28 12.10 0.90 13.55
CA VAL A 28 11.45 -0.25 12.90
C VAL A 28 12.49 -1.05 12.13
N GLU A 29 12.28 -2.35 12.03
CA GLU A 29 13.09 -3.24 11.21
C GLU A 29 12.54 -3.26 9.79
N ILE A 30 13.43 -3.16 8.80
CA ILE A 30 13.10 -3.20 7.37
C ILE A 30 13.95 -4.30 6.74
N PHE A 31 13.33 -5.17 5.94
CA PHE A 31 14.06 -6.18 5.17
C PHE A 31 15.10 -5.53 4.24
N VAL A 32 16.27 -6.15 4.16
CA VAL A 32 17.43 -5.61 3.42
C VAL A 32 17.06 -5.29 1.96
N GLU A 33 16.32 -6.15 1.30
CA GLU A 33 15.91 -5.95 -0.10
C GLU A 33 15.07 -4.68 -0.28
N ASN A 34 14.19 -4.39 0.67
CA ASN A 34 13.36 -3.19 0.64
C ASN A 34 14.19 -1.94 0.97
N TYR A 35 15.10 -2.05 1.95
CA TYR A 35 16.01 -0.97 2.31
C TYR A 35 16.87 -0.56 1.11
N GLU A 36 17.51 -1.50 0.40
CA GLU A 36 18.34 -1.20 -0.75
C GLU A 36 17.55 -0.55 -1.90
N LYS A 37 16.34 -1.02 -2.18
CA LYS A 37 15.45 -0.38 -3.16
C LYS A 37 15.10 1.06 -2.78
N MET A 38 14.79 1.31 -1.50
CA MET A 38 14.48 2.65 -1.02
C MET A 38 15.71 3.56 -1.05
N LYS A 39 16.88 3.05 -0.68
CA LYS A 39 18.15 3.77 -0.74
C LYS A 39 18.47 4.23 -2.16
N GLN A 40 18.33 3.36 -3.17
CA GLN A 40 18.52 3.72 -4.56
C GLN A 40 17.54 4.81 -5.04
N ARG A 41 16.29 4.73 -4.61
CA ARG A 41 15.29 5.75 -4.94
C ARG A 41 15.56 7.09 -4.24
N ALA A 42 16.02 7.06 -2.98
CA ALA A 42 16.42 8.25 -2.23
C ALA A 42 17.57 8.98 -2.92
N ILE A 43 18.61 8.25 -3.36
CA ILE A 43 19.75 8.81 -4.13
C ILE A 43 19.27 9.51 -5.39
N ARG A 44 18.39 8.89 -6.17
CA ARG A 44 17.82 9.50 -7.39
C ARG A 44 17.06 10.80 -7.10
N LYS A 45 16.42 10.90 -5.95
CA LYS A 45 15.68 12.09 -5.49
C LYS A 45 16.55 13.09 -4.73
N ARG A 46 17.83 12.81 -4.54
CA ARG A 46 18.79 13.63 -3.76
C ARG A 46 18.34 13.83 -2.30
N LEU A 47 17.67 12.81 -1.73
CA LEU A 47 17.24 12.76 -0.34
C LEU A 47 18.12 11.78 0.43
N ASN A 48 18.25 12.00 1.75
CA ASN A 48 18.77 10.94 2.60
C ASN A 48 17.68 9.86 2.81
N ILE A 49 18.09 8.65 3.18
CA ILE A 49 17.17 7.51 3.30
C ILE A 49 16.07 7.76 4.34
N LYS A 50 16.39 8.45 5.44
CA LYS A 50 15.42 8.77 6.49
C LYS A 50 14.31 9.68 5.97
N GLU A 51 14.67 10.76 5.28
CA GLU A 51 13.72 11.68 4.66
C GLU A 51 12.87 10.96 3.63
N TYR A 52 13.50 10.19 2.73
CA TYR A 52 12.79 9.44 1.71
C TYR A 52 11.75 8.47 2.30
N VAL A 53 12.11 7.71 3.34
CA VAL A 53 11.20 6.75 3.98
C VAL A 53 10.04 7.46 4.67
N ASN A 54 10.30 8.57 5.37
CA ASN A 54 9.24 9.32 6.03
C ASN A 54 8.28 9.98 5.03
N ASP A 55 8.79 10.58 3.95
CA ASP A 55 7.96 11.14 2.88
C ASP A 55 7.11 10.06 2.20
N PHE A 56 7.71 8.88 1.96
CA PHE A 56 6.99 7.75 1.38
C PHE A 56 5.84 7.28 2.29
N LEU A 57 6.11 7.11 3.60
CA LEU A 57 5.11 6.68 4.57
C LEU A 57 4.00 7.73 4.72
N GLN A 58 4.36 9.00 4.81
CA GLN A 58 3.38 10.08 4.89
C GLN A 58 2.48 10.11 3.66
N GLY A 59 3.05 10.06 2.45
CA GLY A 59 2.28 10.02 1.21
C GLY A 59 1.37 8.79 1.11
N TYR A 60 1.80 7.65 1.63
CA TYR A 60 0.98 6.44 1.68
C TYR A 60 -0.22 6.62 2.63
N LEU A 61 0.00 7.11 3.86
CA LEU A 61 -1.05 7.33 4.85
C LEU A 61 -2.07 8.38 4.39
N GLU A 62 -1.59 9.49 3.83
CA GLU A 62 -2.47 10.53 3.26
C GLU A 62 -3.36 9.98 2.14
N LYS A 63 -2.80 9.07 1.32
CA LYS A 63 -3.56 8.40 0.27
C LYS A 63 -4.62 7.46 0.82
N GLU A 64 -4.32 6.68 1.86
CA GLU A 64 -5.31 5.84 2.54
C GLU A 64 -6.43 6.67 3.16
N GLU A 65 -6.10 7.75 3.86
CA GLU A 65 -7.09 8.66 4.45
C GLU A 65 -7.97 9.30 3.38
N PHE A 66 -7.39 9.72 2.27
CA PHE A 66 -8.12 10.25 1.12
C PHE A 66 -9.10 9.23 0.56
N LEU A 67 -8.65 7.99 0.33
CA LEU A 67 -9.51 6.92 -0.18
C LEU A 67 -10.65 6.58 0.78
N ALA A 68 -10.38 6.51 2.08
CA ALA A 68 -11.41 6.27 3.10
C ALA A 68 -12.47 7.38 3.14
N ARG A 69 -12.10 8.60 2.79
CA ARG A 69 -13.02 9.75 2.74
C ARG A 69 -13.82 9.81 1.44
N VAL A 70 -13.18 9.55 0.29
CA VAL A 70 -13.77 9.74 -1.05
C VAL A 70 -14.51 8.51 -1.53
N ALA A 71 -14.03 7.32 -1.17
CA ALA A 71 -14.62 6.05 -1.57
C ALA A 71 -14.80 5.10 -0.35
N PRO A 72 -15.51 5.53 0.72
CA PRO A 72 -15.65 4.74 1.95
C PRO A 72 -16.41 3.42 1.75
N SER A 73 -17.15 3.31 0.66
CA SER A 73 -17.93 2.11 0.33
C SER A 73 -17.14 1.05 -0.44
N LEU A 74 -15.91 1.37 -0.87
CA LEU A 74 -15.08 0.47 -1.66
C LEU A 74 -13.93 -0.10 -0.83
N SER A 75 -13.71 -1.40 -0.95
CA SER A 75 -12.56 -2.09 -0.37
C SER A 75 -12.11 -3.23 -1.27
N VAL A 76 -10.85 -3.63 -1.15
CA VAL A 76 -10.35 -4.80 -1.85
C VAL A 76 -10.84 -6.05 -1.11
N ASP A 77 -11.52 -6.95 -1.82
CA ASP A 77 -11.91 -8.25 -1.33
C ASP A 77 -10.80 -9.28 -1.59
N SER A 78 -10.37 -9.38 -2.84
CA SER A 78 -9.32 -10.30 -3.26
C SER A 78 -8.64 -9.84 -4.55
N TYR A 79 -7.48 -10.44 -4.85
CA TYR A 79 -6.83 -10.26 -6.14
C TYR A 79 -6.25 -11.59 -6.61
N GLN A 80 -6.36 -11.88 -7.91
CA GLN A 80 -5.86 -13.10 -8.53
C GLN A 80 -5.45 -12.83 -9.98
N GLY A 81 -4.21 -13.15 -10.32
CA GLY A 81 -3.70 -12.91 -11.67
C GLY A 81 -3.76 -11.43 -12.04
N ASN A 82 -4.47 -11.11 -13.11
CA ASN A 82 -4.72 -9.75 -13.57
C ASN A 82 -6.05 -9.15 -13.07
N ARG A 83 -6.72 -9.81 -12.12
CA ARG A 83 -8.02 -9.41 -11.58
C ARG A 83 -7.90 -8.91 -10.16
N ILE A 84 -8.60 -7.83 -9.85
CA ILE A 84 -8.92 -7.38 -8.48
C ILE A 84 -10.43 -7.44 -8.32
N THR A 85 -10.88 -8.09 -7.26
CA THR A 85 -12.29 -8.09 -6.83
C THR A 85 -12.45 -7.04 -5.74
N LEU A 86 -13.34 -6.10 -5.96
CA LEU A 86 -13.72 -5.07 -4.98
C LEU A 86 -15.05 -5.42 -4.34
N LYS A 87 -15.19 -5.08 -3.07
CA LYS A 87 -16.46 -5.05 -2.36
C LYS A 87 -17.01 -3.63 -2.42
N ASP A 88 -18.15 -3.47 -3.07
CA ASP A 88 -18.92 -2.22 -3.06
C ASP A 88 -20.09 -2.37 -2.08
N VAL A 89 -19.91 -1.84 -0.88
CA VAL A 89 -20.91 -1.94 0.20
C VAL A 89 -22.15 -1.13 -0.12
N LYS A 90 -22.03 -0.02 -0.84
CA LYS A 90 -23.14 0.83 -1.24
C LYS A 90 -24.07 0.14 -2.24
N LYS A 91 -23.49 -0.53 -3.22
CA LYS A 91 -24.24 -1.33 -4.23
C LYS A 91 -24.55 -2.74 -3.72
N LYS A 92 -23.94 -3.19 -2.62
CA LYS A 92 -24.04 -4.56 -2.05
C LYS A 92 -23.63 -5.66 -3.04
N ILE A 93 -22.58 -5.42 -3.80
CA ILE A 93 -22.05 -6.34 -4.80
C ILE A 93 -20.54 -6.50 -4.69
N LEU A 94 -20.05 -7.59 -5.27
CA LEU A 94 -18.64 -7.73 -5.62
C LEU A 94 -18.43 -7.29 -7.07
N VAL A 95 -17.36 -6.58 -7.32
CA VAL A 95 -17.04 -5.99 -8.61
C VAL A 95 -15.68 -6.48 -9.07
N ASP A 96 -15.64 -7.18 -10.18
CA ASP A 96 -14.39 -7.62 -10.79
C ASP A 96 -13.86 -6.56 -11.76
N VAL A 97 -12.58 -6.25 -11.59
CA VAL A 97 -11.86 -5.34 -12.47
C VAL A 97 -10.59 -6.03 -12.96
N PHE A 98 -10.41 -6.04 -14.26
CA PHE A 98 -9.30 -6.70 -14.94
C PHE A 98 -8.27 -5.70 -15.45
N TYR A 99 -7.00 -6.06 -15.35
CA TYR A 99 -5.92 -5.33 -15.99
C TYR A 99 -5.59 -6.01 -17.32
N VAL A 100 -5.91 -5.37 -18.44
CA VAL A 100 -5.75 -5.91 -19.79
C VAL A 100 -5.08 -4.85 -20.66
N ASN A 101 -3.97 -5.22 -21.32
CA ASN A 101 -3.26 -4.36 -22.28
C ASN A 101 -2.94 -2.94 -21.75
N GLY A 102 -2.57 -2.83 -20.48
CA GLY A 102 -2.21 -1.55 -19.88
C GLY A 102 -3.38 -0.77 -19.28
N GLU A 103 -4.61 -1.24 -19.42
CA GLU A 103 -5.82 -0.58 -18.94
C GLU A 103 -6.59 -1.42 -17.91
N LEU A 104 -7.35 -0.76 -17.07
CA LEU A 104 -8.31 -1.39 -16.17
C LEU A 104 -9.69 -1.42 -16.83
N GLN A 105 -10.32 -2.59 -16.79
CA GLN A 105 -11.66 -2.83 -17.32
C GLN A 105 -12.57 -3.30 -16.19
N CYS A 106 -13.60 -2.54 -15.86
CA CYS A 106 -14.62 -2.94 -14.88
C CYS A 106 -15.69 -3.78 -15.57
N GLU A 107 -15.89 -5.01 -15.10
CA GLU A 107 -16.91 -5.88 -15.66
C GLU A 107 -18.33 -5.39 -15.40
N THR A 108 -18.58 -4.89 -14.20
CA THR A 108 -19.93 -4.43 -13.79
C THR A 108 -20.38 -3.18 -14.54
N ASP A 109 -19.51 -2.18 -14.63
CA ASP A 109 -19.83 -0.91 -15.29
C ASP A 109 -19.47 -0.91 -16.78
N GLN A 110 -18.83 -1.98 -17.28
CA GLN A 110 -18.32 -2.13 -18.65
C GLN A 110 -17.52 -0.89 -19.11
N SER A 111 -16.69 -0.38 -18.21
CA SER A 111 -15.98 0.88 -18.38
C SER A 111 -14.55 0.79 -17.85
N ASN A 112 -13.65 1.51 -18.49
CA ASN A 112 -12.28 1.75 -18.02
C ASN A 112 -12.15 3.05 -17.20
N ASN A 113 -13.23 3.80 -17.00
CA ASN A 113 -13.24 5.10 -16.35
C ASN A 113 -14.38 5.26 -15.32
N CYS A 114 -14.71 4.21 -14.59
CA CYS A 114 -15.68 4.24 -13.49
C CYS A 114 -14.98 4.47 -12.14
N ILE A 115 -15.77 4.59 -11.06
CA ILE A 115 -15.23 4.76 -9.70
C ILE A 115 -14.40 3.56 -9.27
N HIS A 116 -14.75 2.34 -9.70
CA HIS A 116 -14.02 1.12 -9.35
C HIS A 116 -12.62 1.10 -9.98
N THR A 117 -12.49 1.45 -11.25
CA THR A 117 -11.18 1.54 -11.93
C THR A 117 -10.33 2.66 -11.34
N LYS A 118 -10.92 3.82 -11.06
CA LYS A 118 -10.22 4.94 -10.39
C LYS A 118 -9.71 4.56 -9.01
N PHE A 119 -10.53 3.86 -8.22
CA PHE A 119 -10.12 3.36 -6.92
C PHE A 119 -8.91 2.44 -7.02
N ILE A 120 -8.92 1.47 -7.95
CA ILE A 120 -7.82 0.52 -8.12
C ILE A 120 -6.53 1.23 -8.56
N TRP A 121 -6.58 2.24 -9.41
CA TRP A 121 -5.38 3.01 -9.78
C TRP A 121 -4.70 3.67 -8.57
N MET A 122 -5.42 3.89 -7.50
CA MET A 122 -4.93 4.57 -6.31
C MET A 122 -4.44 3.63 -5.21
N ILE A 123 -4.75 2.33 -5.26
CA ILE A 123 -4.35 1.35 -4.25
C ILE A 123 -3.03 0.65 -4.59
N PRO A 124 -2.26 0.16 -3.58
CA PRO A 124 -0.96 -0.51 -3.83
C PRO A 124 -1.09 -1.84 -4.58
N GLU A 125 -2.20 -2.54 -4.45
CA GLU A 125 -2.48 -3.84 -5.07
C GLU A 125 -2.42 -3.80 -6.61
N ILE A 126 -2.60 -2.62 -7.21
CA ILE A 126 -2.48 -2.43 -8.66
C ILE A 126 -1.12 -2.91 -9.21
N SER A 127 -0.05 -2.77 -8.45
CA SER A 127 1.28 -3.21 -8.87
C SER A 127 1.35 -4.73 -9.04
N LYS A 128 0.59 -5.48 -8.25
CA LYS A 128 0.55 -6.95 -8.29
C LYS A 128 -0.14 -7.45 -9.55
N ILE A 129 -1.30 -6.87 -9.89
CA ILE A 129 -2.04 -7.28 -11.10
C ILE A 129 -1.36 -6.81 -12.39
N LYS A 130 -0.67 -5.66 -12.38
CA LYS A 130 0.14 -5.22 -13.53
C LYS A 130 1.25 -6.21 -13.86
N THR A 131 1.96 -6.69 -12.85
CA THR A 131 3.04 -7.67 -13.02
C THR A 131 2.51 -8.99 -13.58
N ASN A 132 1.36 -9.44 -13.09
CA ASN A 132 0.75 -10.68 -13.54
C ASN A 132 0.13 -10.55 -14.94
N GLY A 133 -0.46 -9.42 -15.27
CA GLY A 133 -1.06 -9.16 -16.59
C GLY A 133 -0.04 -9.05 -17.73
N GLN A 134 1.20 -8.68 -17.42
CA GLN A 134 2.29 -8.66 -18.42
C GLN A 134 2.82 -10.06 -18.78
N LYS A 135 2.63 -11.05 -17.90
CA LYS A 135 3.06 -12.44 -18.16
C LYS A 135 2.11 -13.24 -19.06
N ILE A 136 0.93 -12.74 -19.33
CA ILE A 136 -0.09 -13.42 -20.14
C ILE A 136 0.11 -13.15 -21.64
N ASN A 137 0.97 -12.19 -21.98
CA ASN A 137 1.24 -11.78 -23.37
C ASN A 137 2.59 -12.31 -23.92
N GLU A 138 3.22 -13.29 -23.24
CA GLU A 138 4.34 -14.10 -23.73
C GLU A 138 3.81 -15.52 -24.05
#